data_77c499c694df5dc32d8967dada283ea9
#
_entry.id   77c499c694df5dc32d8967dada283ea9
#
_cell.length_a   1.000
_cell.length_b   1.000
_cell.length_c   1.000
_cell.angle_alpha   90.00
_cell.angle_beta   90.00
_cell.angle_gamma   90.00
#
_symmetry.space_group_name_H-M   'P 1'
#
loop_
_entity.id
_entity.type
_entity.pdbx_description
1 polymer ?
#
loop_
_entity_poly.entity_id
_entity_poly.type
_entity_poly.pdbx_seq_one_letter_code
_entity_poly.pdbx_strand_id
1 'polypeptide(L)'
;CSGIFEKGASVLHRQSGKMLRLSQPQQFLATERQTVEKAYPGDIIGIFDTGELGVGDTVCEKKHPVTFIDFPVFPPELFARISPESSMKRKQFLNGVGQLAQEGAIQVYKQPYIMESFIIGAVGQLQFEVMKYRLENEYNVTVNLDLMEYTTARWTEGDVPPEELIGI
;
A
#
# COMPACT_ATOMS: atom_id res chain seq x y z
N CYS A 1 -2.90 6.73 -18.90
CA CYS A 1 -4.29 6.82 -19.37
C CYS A 1 -4.51 5.95 -20.61
N SER A 2 -5.69 5.37 -20.77
CA SER A 2 -6.08 4.64 -21.99
C SER A 2 -7.25 5.31 -22.75
N GLY A 3 -7.82 6.36 -22.18
CA GLY A 3 -8.84 7.25 -22.77
C GLY A 3 -8.48 8.70 -22.54
N ILE A 4 -9.43 9.60 -22.77
CA ILE A 4 -9.25 11.02 -22.44
C ILE A 4 -9.71 11.22 -21.00
N PHE A 5 -8.81 11.70 -20.18
CA PHE A 5 -9.10 12.11 -18.81
C PHE A 5 -9.38 13.61 -18.75
N GLU A 6 -10.41 14.01 -18.01
CA GLU A 6 -10.72 15.41 -17.73
C GLU A 6 -10.76 15.65 -16.21
N LYS A 7 -10.28 16.82 -15.81
CA LYS A 7 -10.26 17.24 -14.40
C LYS A 7 -11.65 17.18 -13.78
N GLY A 8 -11.74 16.57 -12.61
CA GLY A 8 -13.00 16.39 -11.90
C GLY A 8 -13.87 15.26 -12.43
N ALA A 9 -13.33 14.40 -13.30
CA ALA A 9 -14.04 13.23 -13.79
C ALA A 9 -14.44 12.31 -12.64
N SER A 10 -15.65 11.74 -12.73
CA SER A 10 -16.12 10.68 -11.83
C SER A 10 -15.83 9.35 -12.47
N VAL A 11 -15.04 8.53 -11.80
CA VAL A 11 -14.59 7.22 -12.27
C VAL A 11 -15.06 6.11 -11.34
N LEU A 12 -15.21 4.93 -11.89
CA LEU A 12 -15.49 3.72 -11.14
C LEU A 12 -14.16 3.08 -10.71
N HIS A 13 -13.95 2.92 -9.41
CA HIS A 13 -12.87 2.11 -8.85
C HIS A 13 -13.29 0.64 -8.94
N ARG A 14 -12.57 -0.16 -9.72
CA ARG A 14 -13.00 -1.53 -10.05
C ARG A 14 -12.96 -2.47 -8.87
N GLN A 15 -11.93 -2.39 -8.04
CA GLN A 15 -11.72 -3.29 -6.90
C GLN A 15 -12.77 -3.09 -5.81
N SER A 16 -13.14 -1.84 -5.51
CA SER A 16 -14.15 -1.56 -4.47
C SER A 16 -15.58 -1.37 -5.00
N GLY A 17 -15.76 -1.18 -6.32
CA GLY A 17 -17.05 -0.84 -6.92
C GLY A 17 -17.55 0.58 -6.63
N LYS A 18 -16.75 1.41 -5.96
CA LYS A 18 -17.12 2.79 -5.59
C LYS A 18 -16.88 3.77 -6.74
N MET A 19 -17.66 4.84 -6.72
CA MET A 19 -17.43 5.99 -7.59
C MET A 19 -16.51 6.98 -6.89
N LEU A 20 -15.39 7.29 -7.53
CA LEU A 20 -14.41 8.26 -7.05
C LEU A 20 -14.43 9.49 -7.95
N ARG A 21 -14.20 10.67 -7.36
CA ARG A 21 -14.01 11.90 -8.10
C ARG A 21 -12.53 12.26 -8.09
N LEU A 22 -11.90 12.22 -9.25
CA LEU A 22 -10.50 12.55 -9.42
C LEU A 22 -10.34 14.07 -9.48
N SER A 23 -9.89 14.65 -8.37
CA SER A 23 -9.66 16.08 -8.24
C SER A 23 -8.16 16.39 -8.39
N GLN A 24 -7.86 17.61 -8.86
CA GLN A 24 -6.50 18.16 -8.93
C GLN A 24 -5.47 17.25 -9.62
N PRO A 25 -5.74 16.81 -10.87
CA PRO A 25 -4.75 16.04 -11.61
C PRO A 25 -3.51 16.88 -11.86
N GLN A 26 -2.35 16.29 -11.63
CA GLN A 26 -1.05 16.93 -11.78
C GLN A 26 -0.21 16.13 -12.76
N GLN A 27 0.60 16.82 -13.54
CA GLN A 27 1.66 16.22 -14.33
C GLN A 27 3.00 16.76 -13.85
N PHE A 28 3.99 15.89 -13.82
CA PHE A 28 5.36 16.26 -13.49
C PHE A 28 6.08 16.63 -14.79
N LEU A 29 6.48 17.89 -14.91
CA LEU A 29 7.39 18.38 -15.94
C LEU A 29 8.72 18.69 -15.26
N ALA A 30 9.66 17.78 -15.37
CA ALA A 30 10.93 17.81 -14.63
C ALA A 30 10.69 17.88 -13.11
N THR A 31 10.99 19.00 -12.46
CA THR A 31 10.82 19.21 -11.01
C THR A 31 9.54 19.95 -10.63
N GLU A 32 8.81 20.46 -11.63
CA GLU A 32 7.61 21.27 -11.39
C GLU A 32 6.33 20.44 -11.51
N ARG A 33 5.38 20.72 -10.61
CA ARG A 33 4.03 20.16 -10.64
C ARG A 33 3.10 21.14 -11.34
N GLN A 34 2.51 20.70 -12.44
CA GLN A 34 1.52 21.51 -13.15
C GLN A 34 0.15 20.82 -13.10
N THR A 35 -0.89 21.61 -12.85
CA THR A 35 -2.27 21.11 -12.91
C THR A 35 -2.64 20.86 -14.36
N VAL A 36 -3.20 19.69 -14.64
CA VAL A 36 -3.61 19.26 -15.99
C VAL A 36 -5.12 19.29 -16.08
N GLU A 37 -5.66 19.94 -17.09
CA GLU A 37 -7.11 19.95 -17.35
C GLU A 37 -7.55 18.68 -18.10
N LYS A 38 -6.70 18.19 -19.00
CA LYS A 38 -6.94 16.99 -19.83
C LYS A 38 -5.67 16.16 -19.95
N ALA A 39 -5.83 14.84 -19.99
CA ALA A 39 -4.76 13.91 -20.29
C ALA A 39 -5.21 12.91 -21.36
N TYR A 40 -4.28 12.43 -22.15
CA TYR A 40 -4.52 11.59 -23.32
C TYR A 40 -3.96 10.19 -23.14
N PRO A 41 -4.31 9.23 -24.02
CA PRO A 41 -3.77 7.90 -23.96
C PRO A 41 -2.23 7.89 -23.97
N GLY A 42 -1.63 7.21 -23.02
CA GLY A 42 -0.19 7.15 -22.80
C GLY A 42 0.34 8.15 -21.75
N ASP A 43 -0.41 9.20 -21.42
CA ASP A 43 -0.01 10.14 -20.39
C ASP A 43 -0.01 9.52 -18.99
N ILE A 44 0.92 10.00 -18.17
CA ILE A 44 0.99 9.69 -16.73
C ILE A 44 0.57 10.94 -15.97
N ILE A 45 -0.43 10.80 -15.14
CA ILE A 45 -0.93 11.88 -14.28
C ILE A 45 -0.89 11.45 -12.81
N GLY A 46 -0.53 12.37 -11.94
CA GLY A 46 -0.70 12.24 -10.51
C GLY A 46 -2.11 12.70 -10.10
N ILE A 47 -2.74 12.00 -9.22
CA ILE A 47 -4.01 12.40 -8.61
C ILE A 47 -3.85 12.47 -7.10
N PHE A 48 -4.60 13.35 -6.46
CA PHE A 48 -4.67 13.35 -5.01
C PHE A 48 -5.59 12.22 -4.56
N ASP A 49 -5.02 11.27 -3.82
CA ASP A 49 -5.75 10.14 -3.24
C ASP A 49 -5.93 10.33 -1.73
N THR A 50 -7.11 9.98 -1.24
CA THR A 50 -7.46 10.00 0.19
C THR A 50 -7.20 8.68 0.89
N GLY A 51 -6.48 7.76 0.24
CA GLY A 51 -6.18 6.42 0.73
C GLY A 51 -7.20 5.36 0.29
N GLU A 52 -7.93 5.63 -0.78
CA GLU A 52 -8.90 4.67 -1.35
C GLU A 52 -8.32 3.83 -2.50
N LEU A 53 -7.19 4.26 -3.08
CA LEU A 53 -6.53 3.59 -4.19
C LEU A 53 -5.28 2.85 -3.72
N GLY A 54 -5.10 1.63 -4.20
CA GLY A 54 -3.90 0.84 -4.05
C GLY A 54 -3.09 0.76 -5.35
N VAL A 55 -1.84 0.32 -5.23
CA VAL A 55 -1.00 0.02 -6.39
C VAL A 55 -1.60 -1.16 -7.15
N GLY A 56 -1.81 -0.99 -8.47
CA GLY A 56 -2.45 -1.99 -9.31
C GLY A 56 -3.96 -1.76 -9.51
N ASP A 57 -4.57 -0.89 -8.71
CA ASP A 57 -6.00 -0.62 -8.86
C ASP A 57 -6.36 -0.01 -10.21
N THR A 58 -7.52 -0.38 -10.71
CA THR A 58 -8.05 0.13 -11.98
C THR A 58 -9.19 1.11 -11.73
N VAL A 59 -9.08 2.28 -12.35
CA VAL A 59 -10.17 3.25 -12.43
C VAL A 59 -10.62 3.39 -13.88
N CYS A 60 -11.92 3.39 -14.10
CA CYS A 60 -12.50 3.45 -15.45
C CYS A 60 -13.82 4.23 -15.49
N GLU A 61 -14.30 4.49 -16.70
CA GLU A 61 -15.65 5.00 -16.87
C GLU A 61 -16.69 3.92 -16.50
N LYS A 62 -17.77 4.31 -15.82
CA LYS A 62 -18.86 3.39 -15.47
C LYS A 62 -19.49 2.69 -16.68
N LYS A 63 -19.54 3.39 -17.82
CA LYS A 63 -20.15 2.88 -19.07
C LYS A 63 -19.28 1.84 -19.77
N HIS A 64 -17.97 1.90 -19.57
CA HIS A 64 -16.98 1.03 -20.19
C HIS A 64 -16.09 0.39 -19.13
N PRO A 65 -16.62 -0.59 -18.37
CA PRO A 65 -15.87 -1.20 -17.29
C PRO A 65 -14.73 -2.05 -17.86
N VAL A 66 -13.50 -1.63 -17.58
CA VAL A 66 -12.26 -2.33 -17.91
C VAL A 66 -11.57 -2.69 -16.59
N THR A 67 -10.89 -3.81 -16.54
CA THR A 67 -10.00 -4.19 -15.44
C THR A 67 -8.69 -4.62 -16.05
N PHE A 68 -7.60 -4.01 -15.57
CA PHE A 68 -6.25 -4.44 -15.94
C PHE A 68 -5.84 -5.62 -15.05
N ILE A 69 -4.89 -6.41 -15.55
CA ILE A 69 -4.29 -7.50 -14.78
C ILE A 69 -3.53 -6.90 -13.60
N ASP A 70 -3.75 -7.44 -12.41
CA ASP A 70 -3.04 -7.02 -11.20
C ASP A 70 -1.53 -7.27 -11.32
N PHE A 71 -0.74 -6.45 -10.63
CA PHE A 71 0.69 -6.68 -10.56
C PHE A 71 0.98 -7.97 -9.76
N PRO A 72 1.97 -8.77 -10.18
CA PRO A 72 2.35 -9.93 -9.41
C PRO A 72 2.90 -9.50 -8.04
N VAL A 73 2.32 -10.05 -6.99
CA VAL A 73 2.82 -9.87 -5.63
C VAL A 73 3.83 -10.98 -5.34
N PHE A 74 5.07 -10.60 -5.11
CA PHE A 74 6.11 -11.55 -4.73
C PHE A 74 5.93 -11.96 -3.26
N PRO A 75 5.97 -13.25 -2.93
CA PRO A 75 5.93 -13.69 -1.55
C PRO A 75 7.17 -13.16 -0.79
N PRO A 76 7.03 -12.78 0.48
CA PRO A 76 8.17 -12.35 1.27
C PRO A 76 9.10 -13.53 1.58
N GLU A 77 10.40 -13.24 1.59
CA GLU A 77 11.45 -14.18 1.94
C GLU A 77 12.07 -13.86 3.32
N LEU A 78 11.94 -12.62 3.75
CA LEU A 78 12.44 -12.12 5.03
C LEU A 78 11.30 -11.59 5.88
N PHE A 79 11.37 -11.88 7.17
CA PHE A 79 10.38 -11.43 8.14
C PHE A 79 11.04 -10.70 9.30
N ALA A 80 10.38 -9.65 9.79
CA ALA A 80 10.83 -8.93 10.96
C ALA A 80 9.63 -8.50 11.82
N ARG A 81 9.86 -8.42 13.12
CA ARG A 81 8.93 -7.76 14.04
C ARG A 81 9.28 -6.27 14.07
N ILE A 82 8.26 -5.43 13.94
CA ILE A 82 8.41 -3.98 14.01
C ILE A 82 7.54 -3.40 15.11
N SER A 83 8.10 -2.48 15.88
CA SER A 83 7.39 -1.73 16.92
C SER A 83 7.91 -0.29 16.99
N PRO A 84 7.09 0.69 17.39
CA PRO A 84 7.57 2.05 17.61
C PRO A 84 8.42 2.10 18.90
N GLU A 85 9.53 2.83 18.89
CA GLU A 85 10.33 3.04 20.10
C GLU A 85 9.57 3.80 21.19
N SER A 86 8.65 4.67 20.79
CA SER A 86 7.81 5.45 21.70
C SER A 86 6.34 5.17 21.49
N SER A 87 5.64 4.77 22.54
CA SER A 87 4.19 4.55 22.53
C SER A 87 3.39 5.81 22.17
N MET A 88 3.93 7.01 22.42
CA MET A 88 3.31 8.28 22.03
C MET A 88 3.23 8.45 20.51
N LYS A 89 4.11 7.79 19.76
CA LYS A 89 4.14 7.82 18.28
C LYS A 89 3.29 6.74 17.62
N ARG A 90 2.48 6.02 18.41
CA ARG A 90 1.68 4.89 17.91
C ARG A 90 0.77 5.25 16.74
N LYS A 91 0.10 6.40 16.77
CA LYS A 91 -0.80 6.81 15.68
C LYS A 91 -0.04 7.02 14.38
N GLN A 92 1.10 7.70 14.44
CA GLN A 92 1.97 7.92 13.28
C GLN A 92 2.52 6.60 12.76
N PHE A 93 2.92 5.69 13.65
CA PHE A 93 3.38 4.35 13.32
C PHE A 93 2.34 3.56 12.56
N LEU A 94 1.10 3.48 13.07
CA LEU A 94 0.00 2.78 12.42
C LEU A 94 -0.31 3.34 11.03
N ASN A 95 -0.33 4.67 10.91
CA ASN A 95 -0.56 5.33 9.63
C ASN A 95 0.57 5.04 8.63
N GLY A 96 1.83 5.18 9.06
CA GLY A 96 2.99 4.94 8.19
C GLY A 96 3.09 3.50 7.73
N VAL A 97 2.96 2.53 8.63
CA VAL A 97 2.98 1.11 8.29
C VAL A 97 1.81 0.74 7.36
N GLY A 98 0.62 1.28 7.64
CA GLY A 98 -0.55 1.05 6.79
C GLY A 98 -0.37 1.58 5.38
N GLN A 99 0.18 2.78 5.23
CA GLN A 99 0.43 3.38 3.92
C GLN A 99 1.54 2.65 3.14
N LEU A 100 2.63 2.29 3.79
CA LEU A 100 3.70 1.50 3.18
C LEU A 100 3.23 0.11 2.72
N ALA A 101 2.31 -0.50 3.46
CA ALA A 101 1.67 -1.75 3.06
C ALA A 101 0.76 -1.57 1.84
N GLN A 102 -0.03 -0.50 1.81
CA GLN A 102 -0.92 -0.16 0.69
C GLN A 102 -0.13 0.13 -0.60
N GLU A 103 1.05 0.73 -0.48
CA GLU A 103 1.97 0.96 -1.59
C GLU A 103 2.69 -0.33 -2.07
N GLY A 104 2.52 -1.44 -1.37
CA GLY A 104 3.19 -2.72 -1.69
C GLY A 104 4.67 -2.76 -1.32
N ALA A 105 5.17 -1.78 -0.57
CA ALA A 105 6.57 -1.73 -0.14
C ALA A 105 6.91 -2.87 0.83
N ILE A 106 5.96 -3.27 1.67
CA ILE A 106 6.06 -4.35 2.65
C ILE A 106 4.73 -5.09 2.74
N GLN A 107 4.77 -6.32 3.22
CA GLN A 107 3.58 -7.06 3.64
C GLN A 107 3.45 -6.98 5.16
N VAL A 108 2.23 -6.79 5.68
CA VAL A 108 1.99 -6.61 7.12
C VAL A 108 1.08 -7.72 7.64
N TYR A 109 1.56 -8.42 8.66
CA TYR A 109 0.84 -9.48 9.34
C TYR A 109 0.52 -9.05 10.77
N LYS A 110 -0.75 -9.15 11.13
CA LYS A 110 -1.23 -8.83 12.48
C LYS A 110 -1.31 -10.11 13.30
N GLN A 111 -0.69 -10.09 14.46
CA GLN A 111 -0.87 -11.16 15.43
C GLN A 111 -2.14 -10.89 16.24
N PRO A 112 -3.05 -11.88 16.42
CA PRO A 112 -4.13 -11.77 17.37
C PRO A 112 -3.55 -11.44 18.75
N TYR A 113 -4.18 -10.53 19.48
CA TYR A 113 -3.83 -10.14 20.85
C TYR A 113 -2.54 -9.31 21.03
N ILE A 114 -1.72 -9.07 20.00
CA ILE A 114 -0.55 -8.20 20.07
C ILE A 114 -0.83 -6.93 19.27
N MET A 115 -1.16 -5.85 19.97
CA MET A 115 -1.55 -4.60 19.33
C MET A 115 -0.40 -3.60 19.17
N GLU A 116 0.77 -3.86 19.75
CA GLU A 116 1.88 -2.91 19.81
C GLU A 116 2.95 -3.14 18.75
N SER A 117 2.95 -4.31 18.13
CA SER A 117 3.90 -4.67 17.09
C SER A 117 3.21 -5.38 15.92
N PHE A 118 3.86 -5.33 14.76
CA PHE A 118 3.47 -6.11 13.58
C PHE A 118 4.61 -7.02 13.16
N ILE A 119 4.27 -8.12 12.50
CA ILE A 119 5.22 -8.85 11.69
C ILE A 119 5.13 -8.26 10.30
N ILE A 120 6.27 -7.92 9.72
CA ILE A 120 6.37 -7.44 8.36
C ILE A 120 7.17 -8.43 7.53
N GLY A 121 6.77 -8.58 6.28
CA GLY A 121 7.46 -9.39 5.29
C GLY A 121 7.99 -8.54 4.15
N ALA A 122 9.16 -8.87 3.67
CA ALA A 122 9.82 -8.24 2.55
C ALA A 122 10.52 -9.28 1.67
N VAL A 123 10.71 -8.96 0.39
CA VAL A 123 11.46 -9.82 -0.55
C VAL A 123 12.96 -9.72 -0.29
N GLY A 124 13.43 -8.56 0.17
CA GLY A 124 14.84 -8.33 0.43
C GLY A 124 15.09 -7.35 1.58
N GLN A 125 16.29 -7.39 2.13
CA GLN A 125 16.71 -6.59 3.29
C GLN A 125 16.59 -5.07 3.03
N LEU A 126 16.88 -4.62 1.81
CA LEU A 126 16.81 -3.21 1.44
C LEU A 126 15.40 -2.63 1.65
N GLN A 127 14.34 -3.43 1.49
CA GLN A 127 12.97 -2.97 1.74
C GLN A 127 12.76 -2.57 3.21
N PHE A 128 13.37 -3.30 4.15
CA PHE A 128 13.33 -2.93 5.57
C PHE A 128 14.08 -1.63 5.86
N GLU A 129 15.21 -1.42 5.21
CA GLU A 129 16.00 -0.19 5.36
C GLU A 129 15.24 1.02 4.81
N VAL A 130 14.66 0.89 3.62
CA VAL A 130 13.82 1.93 3.00
C VAL A 130 12.59 2.22 3.86
N MET A 131 11.91 1.18 4.35
CA MET A 131 10.77 1.34 5.24
C MET A 131 11.14 2.10 6.52
N LYS A 132 12.24 1.71 7.17
CA LYS A 132 12.73 2.39 8.38
C LYS A 132 13.03 3.86 8.10
N TYR A 133 13.75 4.15 7.03
CA TYR A 133 14.05 5.50 6.59
C TYR A 133 12.78 6.33 6.35
N ARG A 134 11.78 5.76 5.67
CA ARG A 134 10.52 6.46 5.40
C ARG A 134 9.71 6.69 6.66
N LEU A 135 9.61 5.71 7.56
CA LEU A 135 8.92 5.89 8.85
C LEU A 135 9.55 7.01 9.67
N GLU A 136 10.87 7.12 9.66
CA GLU A 136 11.59 8.15 10.39
C GLU A 136 11.42 9.55 9.75
N ASN A 137 11.59 9.67 8.44
CA ASN A 137 11.64 10.96 7.76
C ASN A 137 10.27 11.50 7.29
N GLU A 138 9.33 10.62 6.93
CA GLU A 138 7.99 11.03 6.45
C GLU A 138 6.96 11.05 7.58
N TYR A 139 7.05 10.09 8.54
CA TYR A 139 6.08 9.93 9.62
C TYR A 139 6.63 10.36 11.00
N ASN A 140 7.91 10.71 11.07
CA ASN A 140 8.60 11.09 12.30
C ASN A 140 8.48 10.02 13.40
N VAL A 141 8.69 8.75 13.04
CA VAL A 141 8.60 7.58 13.92
C VAL A 141 9.87 6.76 13.82
N THR A 142 10.60 6.66 14.93
CA THR A 142 11.70 5.70 15.08
C THR A 142 11.13 4.36 15.49
N VAL A 143 11.66 3.29 14.90
CA VAL A 143 11.15 1.93 15.08
C VAL A 143 12.27 0.95 15.46
N ASN A 144 11.92 0.00 16.32
CA ASN A 144 12.70 -1.21 16.54
C ASN A 144 12.33 -2.24 15.50
N LEU A 145 13.32 -2.91 14.94
CA LEU A 145 13.16 -3.95 13.93
C LEU A 145 13.98 -5.16 14.34
N ASP A 146 13.28 -6.25 14.63
CA ASP A 146 13.88 -7.52 15.06
C ASP A 146 13.64 -8.56 13.97
N LEU A 147 14.70 -9.02 13.31
CA LEU A 147 14.62 -10.07 12.30
C LEU A 147 14.09 -11.36 12.91
N MET A 148 13.28 -12.08 12.16
CA MET A 148 12.68 -13.35 12.57
C MET A 148 13.17 -14.47 11.65
N GLU A 149 13.22 -15.67 12.17
CA GLU A 149 13.66 -16.87 11.43
C GLU A 149 12.58 -17.48 10.52
N TYR A 150 11.46 -16.74 10.31
CA TYR A 150 10.43 -17.19 9.37
C TYR A 150 10.91 -17.04 7.93
N THR A 151 10.57 -18.02 7.11
CA THR A 151 10.93 -18.06 5.68
C THR A 151 9.72 -18.05 4.76
N THR A 152 8.52 -18.26 5.30
CA THR A 152 7.28 -18.35 4.51
C THR A 152 6.09 -17.86 5.29
N ALA A 153 5.14 -17.23 4.59
CA ALA A 153 3.80 -16.99 5.07
C ALA A 153 2.82 -17.85 4.25
N ARG A 154 1.83 -18.42 4.93
CA ARG A 154 0.80 -19.25 4.29
C ARG A 154 -0.56 -18.85 4.83
N TRP A 155 -1.57 -18.99 4.00
CA TRP A 155 -2.97 -18.79 4.35
C TRP A 155 -3.68 -20.13 4.34
N THR A 156 -4.65 -20.28 5.22
CA THR A 156 -5.56 -21.44 5.22
C THR A 156 -6.88 -21.02 4.61
N GLU A 157 -7.45 -21.88 3.80
CA GLU A 157 -8.81 -21.76 3.31
C GLU A 157 -9.71 -22.66 4.15
N GLY A 158 -10.85 -22.13 4.62
CA GLY A 158 -11.83 -22.83 5.44
C GLY A 158 -11.93 -22.31 6.88
N ASP A 159 -12.79 -22.94 7.67
CA ASP A 159 -13.14 -22.52 9.03
C ASP A 159 -12.18 -23.05 10.11
N VAL A 160 -10.93 -23.40 9.76
CA VAL A 160 -9.94 -23.87 10.74
C VAL A 160 -9.36 -22.68 11.48
N PRO A 161 -9.58 -22.56 12.80
CA PRO A 161 -9.04 -21.44 13.55
C PRO A 161 -7.51 -21.51 13.60
N PRO A 162 -6.82 -20.35 13.53
CA PRO A 162 -5.35 -20.29 13.51
C PRO A 162 -4.67 -20.99 14.68
N GLU A 163 -5.35 -21.09 15.82
CA GLU A 163 -4.85 -21.76 17.03
C GLU A 163 -4.64 -23.27 16.84
N GLU A 164 -5.37 -23.90 15.92
CA GLU A 164 -5.23 -25.34 15.61
C GLU A 164 -4.05 -25.62 14.65
N LEU A 165 -3.43 -24.56 14.11
CA LEU A 165 -2.34 -24.65 13.15
C LEU A 165 -0.96 -24.45 13.78
N ILE A 166 -0.89 -24.38 15.11
CA ILE A 166 0.37 -24.25 15.85
C ILE A 166 1.17 -25.54 15.71
N GLY A 167 2.28 -25.47 14.99
CA GLY A 167 3.21 -26.61 14.84
C GLY A 167 3.43 -27.07 13.41
N ILE A 168 2.99 -26.33 12.41
CA ILE A 168 3.32 -26.57 11.00
C ILE A 168 4.45 -25.64 10.58
#